data_65f6114a183a12f59852617d651296a2
#
_entry.id   65f6114a183a12f59852617d651296a2
#
_cell.length_a   1.000
_cell.length_b   1.000
_cell.length_c   1.000
_cell.angle_alpha   90.00
_cell.angle_beta   90.00
_cell.angle_gamma   90.00
#
_symmetry.space_group_name_H-M   'P 1'
#
loop_
_entity.id
_entity.type
_entity.pdbx_description
1 polymer ?
#
loop_
_entity_poly.entity_id
_entity_poly.type
_entity_poly.pdbx_seq_one_letter_code
_entity_poly.pdbx_strand_id
1 'polypeptide(L)'
;MHHEFALIATLAWGLGLALVLGFAATKVKLPALVGYLLAGVCIAPTTPGFVGDVNLASELSEVGVMLLMFGVGLHFSLTDLLRVKTVALPGAIIQMAIATAIGMWLAHWWGWAWGEAFILGLSLSCASTVVLMKGLEAKGWLQRARGQLAVGWLVVEDLVTVLLLVLLPSIATFFKGDSATDGSITIAILETLVLIVGFIASMLVIGRRVLPWVLFQAVKTGSQEVFTLCVIAIAIGVAYASAQIFNVSFALGAFFAGMMMRESEYSHRAALQTLPLQDAFSVIFFLGVGMLFNPSIIIDNPMHVLGIVFVIVVCKSITAAVWVKIMGRSYKDALTVGAALAQVGEFSFILGGLGLSLGLLPPEGMSLILAGGIISIALNPLLFALVEPIHKRYFLKENPAVEEDEDDIEEEKAAKRDRVIIVGAGVLGRELCEGLRAKNIDVVIIEKNIERSMKEDLGDHFILGDAMQRQTLEFAGIDRARWVVVSTTDPVSARKIVDVVGETDPEARVVAIADKTGEEKFFMDSNGELPNHLEHLLQLRHEAAKTVLSYVCGPRGLRAVSKTKRNINKEKKEDNKEDKSRSDSTLTDAAG
;
A
#
# COMPACT_ATOMS: atom_id res chain seq x y z
N MET A 1 6.33 -39.86 -16.52
CA MET A 1 5.49 -39.50 -15.36
C MET A 1 6.02 -38.31 -14.52
N HIS A 2 7.22 -37.77 -14.73
CA HIS A 2 7.74 -36.65 -13.89
C HIS A 2 7.36 -35.24 -14.38
N HIS A 3 6.88 -35.07 -15.61
CA HIS A 3 6.49 -33.76 -16.15
C HIS A 3 5.03 -33.34 -15.83
N GLU A 4 4.15 -34.29 -15.52
CA GLU A 4 2.73 -33.99 -15.36
C GLU A 4 2.36 -33.21 -14.07
N PHE A 5 3.26 -33.18 -13.09
CA PHE A 5 3.03 -32.48 -11.81
C PHE A 5 4.07 -31.40 -11.47
N ALA A 6 4.95 -31.05 -12.42
CA ALA A 6 6.04 -30.11 -12.18
C ALA A 6 5.53 -28.75 -11.65
N LEU A 7 4.45 -28.22 -12.24
CA LEU A 7 3.83 -26.97 -11.81
C LEU A 7 3.29 -27.07 -10.37
N ILE A 8 2.52 -28.12 -10.09
CA ILE A 8 1.90 -28.30 -8.76
C ILE A 8 2.99 -28.52 -7.71
N ALA A 9 4.01 -29.32 -8.01
CA ALA A 9 5.11 -29.57 -7.10
C ALA A 9 5.94 -28.29 -6.82
N THR A 10 6.27 -27.52 -7.87
CA THR A 10 6.98 -26.25 -7.73
C THR A 10 6.21 -25.25 -6.89
N LEU A 11 4.89 -25.11 -7.12
CA LEU A 11 4.03 -24.24 -6.32
C LEU A 11 3.89 -24.74 -4.87
N ALA A 12 3.67 -26.05 -4.66
CA ALA A 12 3.49 -26.60 -3.32
C ALA A 12 4.74 -26.43 -2.45
N TRP A 13 5.91 -26.81 -2.96
CA TRP A 13 7.19 -26.60 -2.26
C TRP A 13 7.54 -25.12 -2.13
N GLY A 14 7.37 -24.35 -3.20
CA GLY A 14 7.69 -22.92 -3.22
C GLY A 14 6.85 -22.13 -2.23
N LEU A 15 5.52 -22.24 -2.29
CA LEU A 15 4.62 -21.53 -1.37
C LEU A 15 4.74 -22.04 0.06
N GLY A 16 4.95 -23.35 0.27
CA GLY A 16 5.18 -23.92 1.59
C GLY A 16 6.45 -23.35 2.24
N LEU A 17 7.56 -23.31 1.50
CA LEU A 17 8.81 -22.70 1.98
C LEU A 17 8.69 -21.19 2.14
N ALA A 18 8.00 -20.50 1.22
CA ALA A 18 7.76 -19.07 1.33
C ALA A 18 6.97 -18.71 2.60
N LEU A 19 5.96 -19.51 2.95
CA LEU A 19 5.23 -19.35 4.21
C LEU A 19 6.15 -19.49 5.43
N VAL A 20 6.94 -20.56 5.48
CA VAL A 20 7.83 -20.85 6.64
C VAL A 20 8.91 -19.79 6.76
N LEU A 21 9.62 -19.49 5.67
CA LEU A 21 10.73 -18.53 5.68
C LEU A 21 10.23 -17.07 5.78
N GLY A 22 9.08 -16.74 5.18
CA GLY A 22 8.44 -15.44 5.35
C GLY A 22 8.02 -15.20 6.80
N PHE A 23 7.43 -16.22 7.46
CA PHE A 23 7.11 -16.16 8.88
C PHE A 23 8.38 -16.05 9.75
N ALA A 24 9.44 -16.78 9.43
CA ALA A 24 10.71 -16.68 10.14
C ALA A 24 11.33 -15.28 9.98
N ALA A 25 11.32 -14.72 8.77
CA ALA A 25 11.80 -13.37 8.51
C ALA A 25 11.04 -12.33 9.34
N THR A 26 9.71 -12.39 9.39
CA THR A 26 8.90 -11.45 10.18
C THR A 26 9.15 -11.58 11.68
N LYS A 27 9.40 -12.80 12.19
CA LYS A 27 9.79 -12.99 13.61
C LYS A 27 11.11 -12.32 13.98
N VAL A 28 12.06 -12.30 13.06
CA VAL A 28 13.35 -11.59 13.25
C VAL A 28 13.29 -10.12 12.83
N LYS A 29 12.08 -9.58 12.62
CA LYS A 29 11.80 -8.18 12.22
C LYS A 29 12.36 -7.79 10.85
N LEU A 30 12.55 -8.75 9.97
CA LEU A 30 12.86 -8.53 8.56
C LEU A 30 11.57 -8.51 7.72
N PRO A 31 11.56 -7.83 6.57
CA PRO A 31 10.45 -7.92 5.62
C PRO A 31 10.25 -9.37 5.15
N ALA A 32 8.98 -9.82 5.06
CA ALA A 32 8.64 -11.17 4.61
C ALA A 32 9.20 -11.52 3.21
N LEU A 33 9.38 -10.51 2.38
CA LEU A 33 9.99 -10.56 1.05
C LEU A 33 11.36 -11.26 1.06
N VAL A 34 12.18 -11.03 2.08
CA VAL A 34 13.47 -11.73 2.24
C VAL A 34 13.25 -13.25 2.35
N GLY A 35 12.22 -13.65 3.11
CA GLY A 35 11.85 -15.06 3.24
C GLY A 35 11.36 -15.66 1.92
N TYR A 36 10.63 -14.92 1.10
CA TYR A 36 10.16 -15.37 -0.21
C TYR A 36 11.30 -15.57 -1.20
N LEU A 37 12.24 -14.64 -1.25
CA LEU A 37 13.46 -14.78 -2.05
C LEU A 37 14.28 -16.00 -1.62
N LEU A 38 14.49 -16.17 -0.31
CA LEU A 38 15.22 -17.34 0.23
C LEU A 38 14.49 -18.66 -0.06
N ALA A 39 13.15 -18.68 -0.07
CA ALA A 39 12.39 -19.85 -0.48
C ALA A 39 12.68 -20.23 -1.94
N GLY A 40 12.75 -19.23 -2.83
CA GLY A 40 13.18 -19.44 -4.22
C GLY A 40 14.59 -20.01 -4.32
N VAL A 41 15.54 -19.48 -3.54
CA VAL A 41 16.90 -20.00 -3.47
C VAL A 41 16.93 -21.47 -3.04
N CYS A 42 16.09 -21.86 -2.06
CA CYS A 42 16.04 -23.24 -1.58
C CYS A 42 15.55 -24.25 -2.63
N ILE A 43 14.74 -23.82 -3.60
CA ILE A 43 14.25 -24.69 -4.68
C ILE A 43 14.94 -24.39 -6.03
N ALA A 44 15.99 -23.59 -6.01
CA ALA A 44 16.78 -23.25 -7.20
C ALA A 44 17.59 -24.46 -7.70
N PRO A 45 17.90 -24.53 -9.00
CA PRO A 45 18.79 -25.57 -9.55
C PRO A 45 20.19 -25.59 -8.94
N THR A 46 20.63 -24.49 -8.37
CA THR A 46 21.95 -24.31 -7.73
C THR A 46 21.99 -24.83 -6.29
N THR A 47 20.84 -25.16 -5.70
CA THR A 47 20.74 -25.60 -4.31
C THR A 47 20.37 -27.10 -4.24
N PRO A 48 21.04 -27.90 -3.38
CA PRO A 48 20.71 -29.31 -3.25
C PRO A 48 19.33 -29.52 -2.64
N GLY A 49 18.54 -30.43 -3.21
CA GLY A 49 17.18 -30.76 -2.72
C GLY A 49 16.16 -30.85 -3.83
N PHE A 50 14.93 -30.39 -3.54
CA PHE A 50 13.89 -30.30 -4.56
C PHE A 50 14.23 -29.15 -5.52
N VAL A 51 14.25 -29.45 -6.81
CA VAL A 51 14.48 -28.45 -7.86
C VAL A 51 13.16 -28.09 -8.52
N GLY A 52 12.76 -26.85 -8.41
CA GLY A 52 11.59 -26.28 -9.08
C GLY A 52 11.84 -26.10 -10.58
N ASP A 53 10.74 -26.07 -11.35
CA ASP A 53 10.82 -25.74 -12.78
C ASP A 53 10.97 -24.23 -12.96
N VAL A 54 12.16 -23.80 -13.39
CA VAL A 54 12.53 -22.38 -13.58
C VAL A 54 11.68 -21.74 -14.67
N ASN A 55 11.34 -22.46 -15.75
CA ASN A 55 10.56 -21.89 -16.85
C ASN A 55 9.15 -21.58 -16.41
N LEU A 56 8.49 -22.54 -15.73
CA LEU A 56 7.15 -22.34 -15.17
C LEU A 56 7.15 -21.25 -14.10
N ALA A 57 8.18 -21.19 -13.26
CA ALA A 57 8.31 -20.14 -12.26
C ALA A 57 8.49 -18.77 -12.92
N SER A 58 9.24 -18.67 -14.03
CA SER A 58 9.40 -17.44 -14.79
C SER A 58 8.10 -16.96 -15.42
N GLU A 59 7.34 -17.84 -16.08
CA GLU A 59 6.03 -17.49 -16.67
C GLU A 59 5.03 -17.00 -15.61
N LEU A 60 4.97 -17.68 -14.47
CA LEU A 60 4.11 -17.27 -13.34
C LEU A 60 4.60 -15.95 -12.72
N SER A 61 5.90 -15.73 -12.68
CA SER A 61 6.50 -14.48 -12.22
C SER A 61 6.10 -13.29 -13.10
N GLU A 62 6.00 -13.48 -14.42
CA GLU A 62 5.50 -12.43 -15.32
C GLU A 62 4.05 -12.03 -15.00
N VAL A 63 3.18 -13.01 -14.72
CA VAL A 63 1.81 -12.71 -14.25
C VAL A 63 1.86 -11.96 -12.90
N GLY A 64 2.76 -12.37 -12.02
CA GLY A 64 3.00 -11.68 -10.75
C GLY A 64 3.39 -10.21 -10.94
N VAL A 65 4.33 -9.93 -11.85
CA VAL A 65 4.74 -8.58 -12.21
C VAL A 65 3.58 -7.77 -12.81
N MET A 66 2.77 -8.35 -13.70
CA MET A 66 1.61 -7.67 -14.26
C MET A 66 0.64 -7.21 -13.16
N LEU A 67 0.27 -8.11 -12.24
CA LEU A 67 -0.65 -7.78 -11.16
C LEU A 67 -0.06 -6.79 -10.16
N LEU A 68 1.23 -6.91 -9.85
CA LEU A 68 1.95 -5.98 -9.01
C LEU A 68 1.98 -4.57 -9.63
N MET A 69 2.34 -4.48 -10.91
CA MET A 69 2.39 -3.19 -11.62
C MET A 69 1.01 -2.57 -11.81
N PHE A 70 -0.02 -3.37 -12.03
CA PHE A 70 -1.40 -2.91 -12.05
C PHE A 70 -1.79 -2.29 -10.69
N GLY A 71 -1.45 -2.94 -9.58
CA GLY A 71 -1.67 -2.42 -8.24
C GLY A 71 -0.92 -1.10 -7.99
N VAL A 72 0.35 -1.01 -8.38
CA VAL A 72 1.12 0.25 -8.33
C VAL A 72 0.42 1.34 -9.14
N GLY A 73 -0.06 1.03 -10.35
CA GLY A 73 -0.83 1.96 -11.19
C GLY A 73 -2.11 2.46 -10.53
N LEU A 74 -2.86 1.59 -9.84
CA LEU A 74 -4.07 1.97 -9.10
C LEU A 74 -3.78 2.95 -7.96
N HIS A 75 -2.60 2.88 -7.33
CA HIS A 75 -2.21 3.77 -6.25
C HIS A 75 -1.47 5.04 -6.72
N PHE A 76 -1.02 5.07 -7.98
CA PHE A 76 -0.24 6.18 -8.51
C PHE A 76 -1.03 7.48 -8.63
N SER A 77 -0.60 8.56 -7.95
CA SER A 77 -1.22 9.89 -7.92
C SER A 77 -0.35 10.97 -8.56
N LEU A 78 -0.79 11.50 -9.69
CA LEU A 78 -0.16 12.67 -10.29
C LEU A 78 -0.24 13.92 -9.38
N THR A 79 -1.31 14.07 -8.61
CA THR A 79 -1.49 15.20 -7.69
C THR A 79 -0.53 15.14 -6.50
N ASP A 80 -0.26 13.96 -5.96
CA ASP A 80 0.70 13.80 -4.87
C ASP A 80 2.12 14.03 -5.35
N LEU A 81 2.45 13.57 -6.56
CA LEU A 81 3.73 13.86 -7.20
C LEU A 81 3.95 15.38 -7.38
N LEU A 82 2.91 16.12 -7.76
CA LEU A 82 2.99 17.56 -7.96
C LEU A 82 3.25 18.35 -6.66
N ARG A 83 2.91 17.82 -5.50
CA ARG A 83 3.17 18.45 -4.19
C ARG A 83 4.65 18.43 -3.80
N VAL A 84 5.38 17.36 -4.14
CA VAL A 84 6.80 17.17 -3.77
C VAL A 84 7.76 17.35 -4.96
N LYS A 85 7.27 17.80 -6.11
CA LYS A 85 8.01 17.89 -7.37
C LYS A 85 9.31 18.68 -7.31
N THR A 86 9.39 19.71 -6.47
CA THR A 86 10.55 20.60 -6.42
C THR A 86 11.79 19.96 -5.81
N VAL A 87 11.63 19.03 -4.88
CA VAL A 87 12.73 18.34 -4.19
C VAL A 87 12.85 16.89 -4.69
N ALA A 88 11.74 16.16 -4.70
CA ALA A 88 11.74 14.72 -5.02
C ALA A 88 12.05 14.45 -6.50
N LEU A 89 11.46 15.20 -7.43
CA LEU A 89 11.64 14.92 -8.87
C LEU A 89 13.10 15.08 -9.33
N PRO A 90 13.77 16.22 -9.13
CA PRO A 90 15.17 16.35 -9.54
C PRO A 90 16.09 15.47 -8.69
N GLY A 91 15.78 15.29 -7.40
CA GLY A 91 16.57 14.46 -6.51
C GLY A 91 16.59 12.99 -6.91
N ALA A 92 15.44 12.40 -7.21
CA ALA A 92 15.33 11.02 -7.65
C ALA A 92 16.09 10.80 -8.97
N ILE A 93 15.92 11.69 -9.97
CA ILE A 93 16.63 11.59 -11.24
C ILE A 93 18.15 11.66 -11.05
N ILE A 94 18.62 12.62 -10.26
CA ILE A 94 20.06 12.80 -10.00
C ILE A 94 20.63 11.61 -9.22
N GLN A 95 19.92 11.15 -8.20
CA GLN A 95 20.35 9.98 -7.41
C GLN A 95 20.39 8.72 -8.27
N MET A 96 19.36 8.44 -9.10
CA MET A 96 19.36 7.31 -10.01
C MET A 96 20.52 7.40 -11.03
N ALA A 97 20.75 8.57 -11.61
CA ALA A 97 21.84 8.78 -12.55
C ALA A 97 23.21 8.55 -11.92
N ILE A 98 23.44 9.07 -10.71
CA ILE A 98 24.71 8.89 -9.98
C ILE A 98 24.88 7.44 -9.55
N ALA A 99 23.84 6.78 -9.02
CA ALA A 99 23.91 5.38 -8.64
C ALA A 99 24.20 4.47 -9.85
N THR A 100 23.51 4.74 -10.98
CA THR A 100 23.76 4.05 -12.24
C THR A 100 25.18 4.26 -12.73
N ALA A 101 25.68 5.50 -12.71
CA ALA A 101 27.04 5.81 -13.17
C ALA A 101 28.11 5.14 -12.31
N ILE A 102 27.95 5.14 -10.97
CA ILE A 102 28.88 4.48 -10.05
C ILE A 102 28.81 2.96 -10.24
N GLY A 103 27.62 2.37 -10.31
CA GLY A 103 27.45 0.94 -10.54
C GLY A 103 28.02 0.50 -11.89
N MET A 104 27.78 1.30 -12.93
CA MET A 104 28.32 1.09 -14.28
C MET A 104 29.86 1.16 -14.29
N TRP A 105 30.43 2.18 -13.64
CA TRP A 105 31.88 2.32 -13.52
C TRP A 105 32.50 1.15 -12.76
N LEU A 106 31.89 0.71 -11.68
CA LEU A 106 32.33 -0.42 -10.87
C LEU A 106 32.33 -1.74 -11.67
N ALA A 107 31.23 -2.03 -12.39
CA ALA A 107 31.13 -3.23 -13.22
C ALA A 107 32.11 -3.20 -14.39
N HIS A 108 32.29 -2.04 -15.01
CA HIS A 108 33.28 -1.88 -16.07
C HIS A 108 34.71 -2.07 -15.55
N TRP A 109 35.03 -1.64 -14.33
CA TRP A 109 36.29 -1.90 -13.67
C TRP A 109 36.55 -3.41 -13.42
N TRP A 110 35.45 -4.19 -13.25
CA TRP A 110 35.53 -5.66 -13.20
C TRP A 110 35.71 -6.32 -14.57
N GLY A 111 35.75 -5.53 -15.64
CA GLY A 111 35.96 -6.00 -17.02
C GLY A 111 34.69 -6.26 -17.82
N TRP A 112 33.52 -5.83 -17.30
CA TRP A 112 32.25 -6.01 -18.01
C TRP A 112 32.10 -5.02 -19.18
N ALA A 113 31.38 -5.45 -20.22
CA ALA A 113 31.02 -4.56 -21.32
C ALA A 113 30.12 -3.40 -20.85
N TRP A 114 30.19 -2.25 -21.53
CA TRP A 114 29.43 -1.05 -21.14
C TRP A 114 27.91 -1.29 -21.07
N GLY A 115 27.36 -2.14 -21.94
CA GLY A 115 25.93 -2.50 -21.91
C GLY A 115 25.56 -3.29 -20.65
N GLU A 116 26.36 -4.29 -20.32
CA GLU A 116 26.17 -5.11 -19.10
C GLU A 116 26.32 -4.27 -17.82
N ALA A 117 27.36 -3.43 -17.80
CA ALA A 117 27.64 -2.53 -16.71
C ALA A 117 26.53 -1.49 -16.51
N PHE A 118 25.95 -0.98 -17.59
CA PHE A 118 24.82 -0.04 -17.55
C PHE A 118 23.58 -0.68 -16.91
N ILE A 119 23.21 -1.91 -17.35
CA ILE A 119 22.04 -2.61 -16.79
C ILE A 119 22.25 -2.92 -15.31
N LEU A 120 23.44 -3.36 -14.91
CA LEU A 120 23.75 -3.57 -13.51
C LEU A 120 23.57 -2.27 -12.71
N GLY A 121 24.24 -1.18 -13.11
CA GLY A 121 24.15 0.11 -12.42
C GLY A 121 22.72 0.63 -12.33
N LEU A 122 21.95 0.52 -13.41
CA LEU A 122 20.56 0.91 -13.46
C LEU A 122 19.70 0.09 -12.48
N SER A 123 19.90 -1.23 -12.45
CA SER A 123 19.19 -2.10 -11.51
C SER A 123 19.49 -1.76 -10.03
N LEU A 124 20.70 -1.29 -9.73
CA LEU A 124 21.06 -0.89 -8.36
C LEU A 124 20.43 0.46 -7.95
N SER A 125 19.98 1.27 -8.90
CA SER A 125 19.48 2.63 -8.62
C SER A 125 18.08 2.65 -8.01
N CYS A 126 17.25 1.62 -8.21
CA CYS A 126 15.87 1.58 -7.77
C CYS A 126 15.73 1.14 -6.30
N ALA A 127 14.83 1.78 -5.55
CA ALA A 127 14.51 1.40 -4.18
C ALA A 127 13.19 0.60 -4.09
N SER A 128 12.96 -0.10 -2.97
CA SER A 128 11.73 -0.87 -2.75
C SER A 128 10.67 -0.04 -2.05
N THR A 129 9.48 0.01 -2.65
CA THR A 129 8.29 0.63 -2.09
C THR A 129 7.89 -0.04 -0.78
N VAL A 130 7.87 -1.37 -0.75
CA VAL A 130 7.43 -2.16 0.42
C VAL A 130 8.36 -1.96 1.61
N VAL A 131 9.67 -1.99 1.39
CA VAL A 131 10.67 -1.86 2.47
C VAL A 131 10.68 -0.45 3.04
N LEU A 132 10.62 0.59 2.18
CA LEU A 132 10.57 1.99 2.57
C LEU A 132 9.32 2.28 3.41
N MET A 133 8.13 1.88 2.92
CA MET A 133 6.87 2.10 3.62
C MET A 133 6.88 1.46 5.02
N LYS A 134 7.26 0.17 5.12
CA LYS A 134 7.36 -0.53 6.41
C LYS A 134 8.40 0.10 7.35
N GLY A 135 9.51 0.59 6.82
CA GLY A 135 10.53 1.28 7.61
C GLY A 135 10.01 2.59 8.21
N LEU A 136 9.28 3.38 7.43
CA LEU A 136 8.65 4.64 7.87
C LEU A 136 7.50 4.39 8.86
N GLU A 137 6.64 3.38 8.60
CA GLU A 137 5.56 2.97 9.51
C GLU A 137 6.10 2.54 10.88
N ALA A 138 7.12 1.68 10.90
CA ALA A 138 7.73 1.20 12.13
C ALA A 138 8.29 2.32 13.03
N LYS A 139 8.60 3.48 12.43
CA LYS A 139 9.08 4.68 13.14
C LYS A 139 7.98 5.73 13.38
N GLY A 140 6.76 5.53 12.86
CA GLY A 140 5.70 6.53 12.89
C GLY A 140 6.00 7.77 12.05
N TRP A 141 6.85 7.66 11.01
CA TRP A 141 7.26 8.81 10.18
C TRP A 141 6.52 8.91 8.86
N LEU A 142 5.65 7.97 8.53
CA LEU A 142 4.97 7.89 7.23
C LEU A 142 4.16 9.15 6.91
N GLN A 143 3.44 9.69 7.89
CA GLN A 143 2.61 10.89 7.74
C GLN A 143 3.37 12.20 7.97
N ARG A 144 4.63 12.15 8.41
CA ARG A 144 5.47 13.33 8.62
C ARG A 144 6.03 13.84 7.29
N ALA A 145 6.39 15.14 7.22
CA ALA A 145 6.94 15.76 6.02
C ALA A 145 8.12 14.97 5.41
N ARG A 146 9.02 14.43 6.26
CA ARG A 146 10.16 13.58 5.86
C ARG A 146 9.72 12.26 5.24
N GLY A 147 8.68 11.63 5.78
CA GLY A 147 8.11 10.39 5.23
C GLY A 147 7.44 10.65 3.88
N GLN A 148 6.63 11.70 3.79
CA GLN A 148 5.99 12.10 2.53
C GLN A 148 7.02 12.48 1.45
N LEU A 149 8.13 13.10 1.83
CA LEU A 149 9.23 13.38 0.91
C LEU A 149 9.88 12.09 0.39
N ALA A 150 10.16 11.13 1.27
CA ALA A 150 10.73 9.83 0.88
C ALA A 150 9.77 9.03 -0.01
N VAL A 151 8.47 9.02 0.30
CA VAL A 151 7.43 8.38 -0.54
C VAL A 151 7.33 9.07 -1.90
N GLY A 152 7.28 10.40 -1.93
CA GLY A 152 7.24 11.14 -3.18
C GLY A 152 8.49 10.94 -4.04
N TRP A 153 9.66 10.79 -3.42
CA TRP A 153 10.91 10.43 -4.11
C TRP A 153 10.81 9.06 -4.77
N LEU A 154 10.34 8.08 -4.02
CA LEU A 154 10.14 6.71 -4.51
C LEU A 154 9.18 6.65 -5.70
N VAL A 155 8.05 7.37 -5.63
CA VAL A 155 7.08 7.45 -6.74
C VAL A 155 7.76 7.95 -8.03
N VAL A 156 8.71 8.89 -7.91
CA VAL A 156 9.49 9.36 -9.07
C VAL A 156 10.43 8.27 -9.56
N GLU A 157 11.15 7.58 -8.66
CA GLU A 157 12.03 6.46 -9.02
C GLU A 157 11.24 5.38 -9.77
N ASP A 158 10.07 4.98 -9.25
CA ASP A 158 9.22 3.97 -9.86
C ASP A 158 8.76 4.40 -11.26
N LEU A 159 8.34 5.66 -11.43
CA LEU A 159 7.94 6.19 -12.73
C LEU A 159 9.09 6.21 -13.74
N VAL A 160 10.27 6.68 -13.31
CA VAL A 160 11.47 6.69 -14.16
C VAL A 160 11.88 5.27 -14.52
N THR A 161 11.82 4.34 -13.58
CA THR A 161 12.14 2.93 -13.81
C THR A 161 11.18 2.27 -14.79
N VAL A 162 9.88 2.53 -14.66
CA VAL A 162 8.87 2.05 -15.63
C VAL A 162 9.17 2.59 -17.03
N LEU A 163 9.53 3.87 -17.15
CA LEU A 163 9.93 4.45 -18.45
C LEU A 163 11.20 3.79 -19.00
N LEU A 164 12.19 3.51 -18.16
CA LEU A 164 13.43 2.83 -18.55
C LEU A 164 13.19 1.38 -18.97
N LEU A 165 12.28 0.65 -18.30
CA LEU A 165 11.86 -0.70 -18.71
C LEU A 165 11.29 -0.72 -20.12
N VAL A 166 10.59 0.34 -20.52
CA VAL A 166 10.06 0.48 -21.88
C VAL A 166 11.16 0.72 -22.91
N LEU A 167 12.11 1.57 -22.53
CA LEU A 167 13.22 1.93 -23.42
C LEU A 167 14.29 0.84 -23.52
N LEU A 168 14.34 -0.08 -22.57
CA LEU A 168 15.41 -1.07 -22.47
C LEU A 168 15.55 -1.98 -23.69
N PRO A 169 14.48 -2.51 -24.31
CA PRO A 169 14.61 -3.30 -25.56
C PRO A 169 15.27 -2.50 -26.69
N SER A 170 14.96 -1.21 -26.81
CA SER A 170 15.56 -0.33 -27.84
C SER A 170 17.01 0.01 -27.52
N ILE A 171 17.33 0.22 -26.24
CA ILE A 171 18.71 0.40 -25.77
C ILE A 171 19.52 -0.87 -26.00
N ALA A 172 18.89 -2.05 -25.91
CA ALA A 172 19.54 -3.34 -26.16
C ALA A 172 20.09 -3.47 -27.58
N THR A 173 19.34 -3.03 -28.58
CA THR A 173 19.79 -3.05 -29.99
C THR A 173 21.02 -2.17 -30.20
N PHE A 174 21.09 -1.02 -29.51
CA PHE A 174 22.24 -0.12 -29.55
C PHE A 174 23.51 -0.77 -28.98
N PHE A 175 23.42 -1.45 -27.83
CA PHE A 175 24.57 -2.06 -27.19
C PHE A 175 25.04 -3.37 -27.86
N LYS A 176 24.15 -4.09 -28.55
CA LYS A 176 24.50 -5.33 -29.25
C LYS A 176 25.29 -5.12 -30.54
N GLY A 177 25.38 -3.87 -31.01
CA GLY A 177 26.22 -3.53 -32.16
C GLY A 177 25.78 -4.23 -33.45
N ASP A 178 24.49 -4.61 -33.56
CA ASP A 178 23.95 -5.08 -34.82
C ASP A 178 24.12 -3.95 -35.83
N SER A 179 25.20 -4.07 -36.60
CA SER A 179 25.71 -3.09 -37.55
C SER A 179 24.75 -2.91 -38.71
N ALA A 180 23.67 -2.25 -38.40
CA ALA A 180 22.89 -1.58 -39.44
C ALA A 180 23.57 -0.24 -39.72
N THR A 181 23.88 0.02 -40.96
CA THR A 181 24.32 1.30 -41.51
C THR A 181 23.70 2.47 -40.77
N ASP A 182 24.46 3.55 -40.49
CA ASP A 182 24.13 4.72 -39.63
C ASP A 182 22.70 5.29 -39.70
N GLY A 183 21.93 5.01 -40.78
CA GLY A 183 20.51 5.40 -40.91
C GLY A 183 19.50 4.45 -40.24
N SER A 184 19.83 3.19 -40.04
CA SER A 184 18.90 2.16 -39.51
C SER A 184 18.66 2.26 -38.00
N ILE A 185 19.64 2.68 -37.22
CA ILE A 185 19.52 2.85 -35.78
C ILE A 185 18.57 4.01 -35.43
N THR A 186 18.72 5.13 -36.12
CA THR A 186 17.85 6.31 -35.94
C THR A 186 16.38 5.99 -36.26
N ILE A 187 16.14 5.21 -37.32
CA ILE A 187 14.80 4.77 -37.70
C ILE A 187 14.22 3.81 -36.65
N ALA A 188 14.98 2.84 -36.16
CA ALA A 188 14.52 1.90 -35.15
C ALA A 188 14.18 2.61 -33.79
N ILE A 189 14.99 3.60 -33.40
CA ILE A 189 14.70 4.42 -32.21
C ILE A 189 13.42 5.25 -32.44
N LEU A 190 13.29 5.86 -33.61
CA LEU A 190 12.11 6.67 -33.94
C LEU A 190 10.85 5.80 -33.98
N GLU A 191 10.91 4.62 -34.60
CA GLU A 191 9.81 3.65 -34.62
C GLU A 191 9.37 3.25 -33.22
N THR A 192 10.32 2.89 -32.36
CA THR A 192 10.02 2.56 -30.96
C THR A 192 9.40 3.76 -30.22
N LEU A 193 9.94 4.96 -30.43
CA LEU A 193 9.39 6.17 -29.81
C LEU A 193 7.95 6.44 -30.28
N VAL A 194 7.67 6.25 -31.58
CA VAL A 194 6.32 6.37 -32.13
C VAL A 194 5.37 5.34 -31.54
N LEU A 195 5.81 4.08 -31.38
CA LEU A 195 5.01 3.03 -30.75
C LEU A 195 4.70 3.35 -29.28
N ILE A 196 5.69 3.84 -28.51
CA ILE A 196 5.51 4.25 -27.11
C ILE A 196 4.53 5.43 -27.02
N VAL A 197 4.73 6.47 -27.83
CA VAL A 197 3.82 7.62 -27.87
C VAL A 197 2.42 7.19 -28.29
N GLY A 198 2.31 6.32 -29.29
CA GLY A 198 1.04 5.72 -29.73
C GLY A 198 0.35 4.92 -28.64
N PHE A 199 1.10 4.13 -27.85
CA PHE A 199 0.59 3.42 -26.68
C PHE A 199 0.06 4.40 -25.63
N ILE A 200 0.86 5.38 -25.20
CA ILE A 200 0.45 6.38 -24.21
C ILE A 200 -0.79 7.14 -24.69
N ALA A 201 -0.79 7.60 -25.94
CA ALA A 201 -1.93 8.29 -26.52
C ALA A 201 -3.19 7.41 -26.56
N SER A 202 -3.06 6.13 -26.95
CA SER A 202 -4.18 5.18 -26.96
C SER A 202 -4.74 4.94 -25.56
N MET A 203 -3.88 4.81 -24.55
CA MET A 203 -4.30 4.64 -23.16
C MET A 203 -5.00 5.89 -22.60
N LEU A 204 -4.48 7.09 -22.91
CA LEU A 204 -5.09 8.36 -22.47
C LEU A 204 -6.43 8.66 -23.18
N VAL A 205 -6.59 8.27 -24.44
CA VAL A 205 -7.81 8.58 -25.22
C VAL A 205 -8.85 7.46 -25.10
N ILE A 206 -8.42 6.21 -25.34
CA ILE A 206 -9.30 5.04 -25.36
C ILE A 206 -9.39 4.42 -23.96
N GLY A 207 -8.25 4.14 -23.33
CA GLY A 207 -8.17 3.50 -22.02
C GLY A 207 -8.95 4.26 -20.96
N ARG A 208 -8.75 5.56 -20.87
CA ARG A 208 -9.45 6.44 -19.91
C ARG A 208 -10.99 6.41 -20.02
N ARG A 209 -11.53 6.06 -21.19
CA ARG A 209 -12.99 5.98 -21.39
C ARG A 209 -13.51 4.55 -21.33
N VAL A 210 -12.79 3.62 -21.97
CA VAL A 210 -13.24 2.24 -22.11
C VAL A 210 -13.11 1.46 -20.82
N LEU A 211 -11.99 1.59 -20.10
CA LEU A 211 -11.75 0.80 -18.89
C LEU A 211 -12.75 1.14 -17.76
N PRO A 212 -12.99 2.41 -17.40
CA PRO A 212 -14.03 2.76 -16.45
C PRO A 212 -15.44 2.33 -16.89
N TRP A 213 -15.75 2.42 -18.19
CA TRP A 213 -17.03 1.99 -18.73
C TRP A 213 -17.23 0.48 -18.60
N VAL A 214 -16.24 -0.35 -18.95
CA VAL A 214 -16.29 -1.81 -18.77
C VAL A 214 -16.48 -2.16 -17.29
N LEU A 215 -15.73 -1.50 -16.41
CA LEU A 215 -15.84 -1.68 -14.97
C LEU A 215 -17.24 -1.33 -14.44
N PHE A 216 -17.80 -0.22 -14.93
CA PHE A 216 -19.16 0.18 -14.62
C PHE A 216 -20.20 -0.87 -15.04
N GLN A 217 -20.05 -1.50 -16.22
CA GLN A 217 -20.95 -2.58 -16.65
C GLN A 217 -20.83 -3.81 -15.73
N ALA A 218 -19.60 -4.15 -15.31
CA ALA A 218 -19.39 -5.23 -14.34
C ALA A 218 -20.07 -4.95 -12.99
N VAL A 219 -19.97 -3.71 -12.50
CA VAL A 219 -20.63 -3.26 -11.27
C VAL A 219 -22.14 -3.39 -11.34
N LYS A 220 -22.77 -3.09 -12.49
CA LYS A 220 -24.22 -3.19 -12.71
C LYS A 220 -24.75 -4.61 -12.55
N THR A 221 -23.93 -5.63 -12.72
CA THR A 221 -24.37 -7.03 -12.53
C THR A 221 -24.67 -7.34 -11.05
N GLY A 222 -24.19 -6.52 -10.11
CA GLY A 222 -24.31 -6.78 -8.66
C GLY A 222 -23.44 -7.92 -8.16
N SER A 223 -22.75 -8.68 -9.05
CA SER A 223 -21.91 -9.81 -8.69
C SER A 223 -20.49 -9.36 -8.37
N GLN A 224 -20.01 -9.75 -7.18
CA GLN A 224 -18.63 -9.50 -6.78
C GLN A 224 -17.63 -10.32 -7.62
N GLU A 225 -18.00 -11.54 -8.00
CA GLU A 225 -17.17 -12.44 -8.82
C GLU A 225 -16.92 -11.84 -10.21
N VAL A 226 -18.00 -11.35 -10.87
CA VAL A 226 -17.91 -10.72 -12.19
C VAL A 226 -17.06 -9.45 -12.12
N PHE A 227 -17.19 -8.67 -11.05
CA PHE A 227 -16.39 -7.47 -10.86
C PHE A 227 -14.89 -7.82 -10.71
N THR A 228 -14.54 -8.77 -9.84
CA THR A 228 -13.15 -9.22 -9.64
C THR A 228 -12.55 -9.78 -10.93
N LEU A 229 -13.32 -10.64 -11.63
CA LEU A 229 -12.90 -11.19 -12.92
C LEU A 229 -12.65 -10.06 -13.96
N CYS A 230 -13.53 -9.08 -14.01
CA CYS A 230 -13.39 -7.92 -14.89
C CYS A 230 -12.09 -7.15 -14.63
N VAL A 231 -11.75 -6.88 -13.35
CA VAL A 231 -10.53 -6.17 -12.98
C VAL A 231 -9.28 -6.96 -13.38
N ILE A 232 -9.25 -8.27 -13.12
CA ILE A 232 -8.13 -9.14 -13.49
C ILE A 232 -8.00 -9.23 -15.02
N ALA A 233 -9.13 -9.41 -15.72
CA ALA A 233 -9.15 -9.47 -17.19
C ALA A 233 -8.66 -8.15 -17.82
N ILE A 234 -8.98 -7.01 -17.24
CA ILE A 234 -8.44 -5.71 -17.67
C ILE A 234 -6.93 -5.67 -17.42
N ALA A 235 -6.46 -6.01 -16.22
CA ALA A 235 -5.04 -5.95 -15.88
C ALA A 235 -4.19 -6.79 -16.85
N ILE A 236 -4.53 -8.06 -17.01
CA ILE A 236 -3.77 -9.01 -17.85
C ILE A 236 -4.03 -8.73 -19.34
N GLY A 237 -5.29 -8.47 -19.74
CA GLY A 237 -5.66 -8.25 -21.13
C GLY A 237 -5.04 -6.99 -21.73
N VAL A 238 -5.02 -5.88 -20.98
CA VAL A 238 -4.36 -4.65 -21.42
C VAL A 238 -2.84 -4.84 -21.48
N ALA A 239 -2.24 -5.53 -20.49
CA ALA A 239 -0.82 -5.84 -20.49
C ALA A 239 -0.43 -6.64 -21.75
N TYR A 240 -1.17 -7.70 -22.03
CA TYR A 240 -0.95 -8.55 -23.19
C TYR A 240 -1.17 -7.80 -24.53
N ALA A 241 -2.28 -7.06 -24.65
CA ALA A 241 -2.57 -6.28 -25.85
C ALA A 241 -1.50 -5.21 -26.10
N SER A 242 -1.02 -4.55 -25.04
CA SER A 242 0.03 -3.54 -25.14
C SER A 242 1.34 -4.13 -25.66
N ALA A 243 1.72 -5.31 -25.20
CA ALA A 243 2.91 -6.00 -25.67
C ALA A 243 2.78 -6.43 -27.15
N GLN A 244 1.64 -6.95 -27.55
CA GLN A 244 1.42 -7.43 -28.93
C GLN A 244 1.28 -6.29 -29.96
N ILE A 245 0.63 -5.18 -29.58
CA ILE A 245 0.32 -4.10 -30.53
C ILE A 245 1.44 -3.06 -30.58
N PHE A 246 2.00 -2.70 -29.41
CA PHE A 246 2.95 -1.60 -29.29
C PHE A 246 4.37 -2.06 -28.94
N ASN A 247 4.60 -3.37 -28.84
CA ASN A 247 5.90 -3.94 -28.46
C ASN A 247 6.47 -3.37 -27.13
N VAL A 248 5.58 -3.05 -26.19
CA VAL A 248 5.95 -2.58 -24.85
C VAL A 248 5.93 -3.74 -23.84
N SER A 249 6.60 -3.59 -22.70
CA SER A 249 6.60 -4.65 -21.67
C SER A 249 5.21 -4.88 -21.07
N PHE A 250 4.91 -6.12 -20.67
CA PHE A 250 3.69 -6.47 -19.93
C PHE A 250 3.50 -5.61 -18.68
N ALA A 251 4.60 -5.36 -17.97
CA ALA A 251 4.63 -4.54 -16.76
C ALA A 251 4.08 -3.12 -17.00
N LEU A 252 4.51 -2.48 -18.10
CA LEU A 252 4.04 -1.15 -18.48
C LEU A 252 2.55 -1.15 -18.82
N GLY A 253 2.11 -2.11 -19.64
CA GLY A 253 0.70 -2.23 -20.02
C GLY A 253 -0.20 -2.35 -18.79
N ALA A 254 0.17 -3.21 -17.85
CA ALA A 254 -0.54 -3.39 -16.59
C ALA A 254 -0.54 -2.11 -15.73
N PHE A 255 0.60 -1.43 -15.61
CA PHE A 255 0.71 -0.16 -14.88
C PHE A 255 -0.25 0.90 -15.42
N PHE A 256 -0.25 1.12 -16.75
CA PHE A 256 -1.17 2.08 -17.36
C PHE A 256 -2.64 1.67 -17.23
N ALA A 257 -2.96 0.37 -17.28
CA ALA A 257 -4.31 -0.11 -17.00
C ALA A 257 -4.76 0.28 -15.57
N GLY A 258 -3.91 0.05 -14.59
CA GLY A 258 -4.15 0.47 -13.20
C GLY A 258 -4.33 1.98 -13.06
N MET A 259 -3.43 2.76 -13.67
CA MET A 259 -3.48 4.22 -13.63
C MET A 259 -4.75 4.78 -14.29
N MET A 260 -5.22 4.20 -15.39
CA MET A 260 -6.49 4.61 -16.04
C MET A 260 -7.70 4.23 -15.20
N MET A 261 -7.66 3.08 -14.53
CA MET A 261 -8.74 2.66 -13.64
C MET A 261 -8.81 3.49 -12.36
N ARG A 262 -7.71 4.06 -11.91
CA ARG A 262 -7.68 4.97 -10.75
C ARG A 262 -8.60 6.17 -10.91
N GLU A 263 -8.75 6.70 -12.11
CA GLU A 263 -9.66 7.81 -12.39
C GLU A 263 -11.16 7.40 -12.29
N SER A 264 -11.46 6.11 -12.11
CA SER A 264 -12.81 5.59 -11.94
C SER A 264 -13.25 5.71 -10.47
N GLU A 265 -14.54 6.00 -10.24
CA GLU A 265 -15.18 5.98 -8.91
C GLU A 265 -15.07 4.60 -8.22
N TYR A 266 -14.80 3.53 -8.99
CA TYR A 266 -14.67 2.15 -8.51
C TYR A 266 -13.22 1.73 -8.23
N SER A 267 -12.26 2.64 -8.36
CA SER A 267 -10.83 2.37 -8.22
C SER A 267 -10.48 1.76 -6.86
N HIS A 268 -11.04 2.31 -5.78
CA HIS A 268 -10.83 1.79 -4.43
C HIS A 268 -11.34 0.35 -4.26
N ARG A 269 -12.54 0.06 -4.78
CA ARG A 269 -13.10 -1.30 -4.75
C ARG A 269 -12.26 -2.26 -5.60
N ALA A 270 -11.79 -1.81 -6.77
CA ALA A 270 -10.89 -2.60 -7.62
C ALA A 270 -9.59 -2.93 -6.88
N ALA A 271 -8.97 -1.94 -6.22
CA ALA A 271 -7.77 -2.13 -5.42
C ALA A 271 -7.99 -3.16 -4.31
N LEU A 272 -9.02 -3.00 -3.49
CA LEU A 272 -9.33 -3.95 -2.39
C LEU A 272 -9.54 -5.38 -2.85
N GLN A 273 -10.08 -5.60 -4.04
CA GLN A 273 -10.34 -6.94 -4.55
C GLN A 273 -9.14 -7.57 -5.26
N THR A 274 -8.23 -6.75 -5.78
CA THR A 274 -7.00 -7.24 -6.42
C THR A 274 -5.84 -7.43 -5.44
N LEU A 275 -5.82 -6.72 -4.31
CA LEU A 275 -4.75 -6.82 -3.31
C LEU A 275 -4.43 -8.26 -2.88
N PRO A 276 -5.39 -9.13 -2.50
CA PRO A 276 -5.06 -10.50 -2.08
C PRO A 276 -4.43 -11.33 -3.20
N LEU A 277 -4.86 -11.09 -4.44
CA LEU A 277 -4.31 -11.78 -5.61
C LEU A 277 -2.92 -11.22 -5.95
N GLN A 278 -2.75 -9.92 -5.90
CA GLN A 278 -1.46 -9.25 -6.06
C GLN A 278 -0.45 -9.77 -5.04
N ASP A 279 -0.84 -9.89 -3.76
CA ASP A 279 0.01 -10.42 -2.70
C ASP A 279 0.44 -11.85 -2.98
N ALA A 280 -0.51 -12.73 -3.36
CA ALA A 280 -0.21 -14.13 -3.67
C ALA A 280 0.74 -14.27 -4.87
N PHE A 281 0.49 -13.53 -5.95
CA PHE A 281 1.35 -13.56 -7.14
C PHE A 281 2.69 -12.84 -6.92
N SER A 282 2.73 -11.85 -6.04
CA SER A 282 3.98 -11.22 -5.60
C SER A 282 4.91 -12.25 -4.91
N VAL A 283 4.36 -13.13 -4.06
CA VAL A 283 5.15 -14.23 -3.48
C VAL A 283 5.71 -15.14 -4.56
N ILE A 284 4.92 -15.50 -5.58
CA ILE A 284 5.37 -16.33 -6.71
C ILE A 284 6.46 -15.61 -7.51
N PHE A 285 6.32 -14.31 -7.74
CA PHE A 285 7.34 -13.50 -8.40
C PHE A 285 8.67 -13.54 -7.63
N PHE A 286 8.67 -13.26 -6.32
CA PHE A 286 9.89 -13.29 -5.52
C PHE A 286 10.49 -14.70 -5.42
N LEU A 287 9.65 -15.72 -5.41
CA LEU A 287 10.08 -17.10 -5.47
C LEU A 287 10.83 -17.38 -6.78
N GLY A 288 10.25 -17.02 -7.94
CA GLY A 288 10.87 -17.20 -9.25
C GLY A 288 12.17 -16.41 -9.39
N VAL A 289 12.20 -15.17 -8.92
CA VAL A 289 13.40 -14.34 -8.86
C VAL A 289 14.47 -14.99 -7.97
N GLY A 290 14.09 -15.53 -6.80
CA GLY A 290 14.99 -16.26 -5.91
C GLY A 290 15.61 -17.51 -6.55
N MET A 291 14.88 -18.20 -7.43
CA MET A 291 15.39 -19.37 -8.18
C MET A 291 16.51 -19.02 -9.18
N LEU A 292 16.61 -17.75 -9.59
CA LEU A 292 17.71 -17.27 -10.45
C LEU A 292 18.99 -16.98 -9.66
N PHE A 293 18.94 -17.03 -8.34
CA PHE A 293 20.09 -16.73 -7.50
C PHE A 293 21.06 -17.90 -7.40
N ASN A 294 22.33 -17.61 -7.64
CA ASN A 294 23.42 -18.54 -7.36
C ASN A 294 24.16 -18.10 -6.07
N PRO A 295 23.96 -18.80 -4.94
CA PRO A 295 24.59 -18.43 -3.67
C PRO A 295 26.12 -18.49 -3.69
N SER A 296 26.73 -19.25 -4.60
CA SER A 296 28.19 -19.36 -4.70
C SER A 296 28.86 -18.01 -4.95
N ILE A 297 28.15 -17.07 -5.58
CA ILE A 297 28.64 -15.70 -5.86
C ILE A 297 29.19 -14.99 -4.61
N ILE A 298 28.61 -15.28 -3.44
CA ILE A 298 29.03 -14.67 -2.17
C ILE A 298 30.43 -15.17 -1.77
N ILE A 299 30.73 -16.42 -2.11
CA ILE A 299 32.00 -17.07 -1.77
C ILE A 299 33.02 -16.83 -2.88
N ASP A 300 32.62 -16.96 -4.14
CA ASP A 300 33.49 -16.86 -5.30
C ASP A 300 33.95 -15.42 -5.57
N ASN A 301 33.03 -14.45 -5.42
CA ASN A 301 33.26 -13.04 -5.72
C ASN A 301 32.84 -12.09 -4.57
N PRO A 302 33.39 -12.24 -3.35
CA PRO A 302 32.97 -11.45 -2.18
C PRO A 302 33.19 -9.94 -2.36
N MET A 303 34.23 -9.56 -3.11
CA MET A 303 34.50 -8.13 -3.38
C MET A 303 33.50 -7.51 -4.34
N HIS A 304 32.93 -8.27 -5.30
CA HIS A 304 31.87 -7.80 -6.15
C HIS A 304 30.58 -7.58 -5.33
N VAL A 305 30.23 -8.53 -4.47
CA VAL A 305 29.08 -8.40 -3.57
C VAL A 305 29.25 -7.19 -2.64
N LEU A 306 30.42 -7.01 -2.03
CA LEU A 306 30.71 -5.87 -1.15
C LEU A 306 30.60 -4.54 -1.92
N GLY A 307 31.11 -4.49 -3.15
CA GLY A 307 31.01 -3.32 -4.04
C GLY A 307 29.55 -2.96 -4.35
N ILE A 308 28.72 -3.96 -4.68
CA ILE A 308 27.28 -3.78 -4.92
C ILE A 308 26.57 -3.23 -3.66
N VAL A 309 26.79 -3.86 -2.51
CA VAL A 309 26.21 -3.42 -1.24
C VAL A 309 26.67 -2.00 -0.89
N PHE A 310 27.93 -1.66 -1.15
CA PHE A 310 28.46 -0.32 -0.95
C PHE A 310 27.73 0.71 -1.83
N VAL A 311 27.51 0.43 -3.10
CA VAL A 311 26.75 1.31 -4.01
C VAL A 311 25.33 1.51 -3.49
N ILE A 312 24.63 0.43 -3.12
CA ILE A 312 23.25 0.49 -2.67
C ILE A 312 23.12 1.23 -1.33
N VAL A 313 23.91 0.82 -0.33
CA VAL A 313 23.74 1.29 1.05
C VAL A 313 24.41 2.65 1.28
N VAL A 314 25.58 2.89 0.69
CA VAL A 314 26.36 4.09 0.96
C VAL A 314 26.17 5.15 -0.12
N CYS A 315 26.43 4.81 -1.40
CA CYS A 315 26.40 5.82 -2.46
C CYS A 315 25.00 6.40 -2.68
N LYS A 316 23.96 5.56 -2.76
CA LYS A 316 22.56 6.02 -2.89
C LYS A 316 22.15 6.90 -1.71
N SER A 317 22.39 6.43 -0.49
CA SER A 317 22.02 7.14 0.74
C SER A 317 22.69 8.52 0.84
N ILE A 318 24.00 8.57 0.57
CA ILE A 318 24.75 9.84 0.63
C ILE A 318 24.23 10.78 -0.46
N THR A 319 24.04 10.30 -1.69
CA THR A 319 23.56 11.14 -2.79
C THR A 319 22.21 11.75 -2.47
N ALA A 320 21.27 10.94 -1.97
CA ALA A 320 19.94 11.40 -1.60
C ALA A 320 20.00 12.39 -0.42
N ALA A 321 20.76 12.07 0.64
CA ALA A 321 20.89 12.94 1.81
C ALA A 321 21.54 14.29 1.45
N VAL A 322 22.58 14.29 0.64
CA VAL A 322 23.26 15.52 0.18
C VAL A 322 22.29 16.38 -0.64
N TRP A 323 21.53 15.78 -1.55
CA TRP A 323 20.55 16.52 -2.35
C TRP A 323 19.46 17.16 -1.47
N VAL A 324 18.87 16.41 -0.56
CA VAL A 324 17.86 16.92 0.39
C VAL A 324 18.42 18.10 1.18
N LYS A 325 19.70 18.01 1.61
CA LYS A 325 20.36 19.12 2.33
C LYS A 325 20.62 20.33 1.44
N ILE A 326 21.05 20.15 0.18
CA ILE A 326 21.23 21.24 -0.80
C ILE A 326 19.90 21.98 -1.03
N MET A 327 18.78 21.27 -1.00
CA MET A 327 17.43 21.86 -1.12
C MET A 327 16.95 22.57 0.15
N GLY A 328 17.81 22.75 1.15
CA GLY A 328 17.52 23.53 2.37
C GLY A 328 16.68 22.78 3.41
N ARG A 329 16.52 21.45 3.28
CA ARG A 329 15.80 20.64 4.27
C ARG A 329 16.67 20.32 5.49
N SER A 330 16.02 19.83 6.56
CA SER A 330 16.71 19.50 7.81
C SER A 330 17.70 18.33 7.64
N TYR A 331 18.69 18.24 8.52
CA TYR A 331 19.59 17.07 8.55
C TYR A 331 18.84 15.79 8.86
N LYS A 332 17.78 15.86 9.66
CA LYS A 332 16.92 14.73 10.00
C LYS A 332 16.16 14.21 8.79
N ASP A 333 15.62 15.11 7.94
CA ASP A 333 14.99 14.75 6.68
C ASP A 333 16.00 14.10 5.73
N ALA A 334 17.19 14.68 5.60
CA ALA A 334 18.26 14.17 4.76
C ALA A 334 18.68 12.74 5.16
N LEU A 335 18.88 12.50 6.45
CA LEU A 335 19.21 11.16 6.98
C LEU A 335 18.06 10.17 6.81
N THR A 336 16.81 10.63 7.00
CA THR A 336 15.62 9.77 6.84
C THR A 336 15.46 9.33 5.39
N VAL A 337 15.53 10.26 4.42
CA VAL A 337 15.43 9.93 2.99
C VAL A 337 16.61 9.04 2.57
N GLY A 338 17.83 9.34 3.00
CA GLY A 338 19.01 8.50 2.74
C GLY A 338 18.84 7.07 3.26
N ALA A 339 18.39 6.88 4.49
CA ALA A 339 18.16 5.56 5.08
C ALA A 339 17.01 4.81 4.37
N ALA A 340 15.95 5.52 3.99
CA ALA A 340 14.80 4.96 3.29
C ALA A 340 15.17 4.39 1.91
N LEU A 341 16.08 5.06 1.19
CA LEU A 341 16.52 4.66 -0.15
C LEU A 341 17.74 3.70 -0.15
N ALA A 342 18.29 3.37 1.01
CA ALA A 342 19.49 2.54 1.17
C ALA A 342 19.26 1.04 0.92
N GLN A 343 18.42 0.70 -0.01
CA GLN A 343 18.07 -0.67 -0.37
C GLN A 343 17.58 -0.73 -1.83
N VAL A 344 17.47 -1.94 -2.42
CA VAL A 344 16.91 -2.17 -3.75
C VAL A 344 15.57 -2.89 -3.65
N GLY A 345 14.76 -2.75 -4.70
CA GLY A 345 13.41 -3.26 -4.73
C GLY A 345 13.10 -4.21 -5.87
N GLU A 346 11.82 -4.49 -5.99
CA GLU A 346 11.24 -5.35 -7.02
C GLU A 346 11.59 -4.87 -8.45
N PHE A 347 11.62 -3.58 -8.67
CA PHE A 347 11.99 -3.02 -9.98
C PHE A 347 13.42 -3.33 -10.39
N SER A 348 14.34 -3.42 -9.42
CA SER A 348 15.73 -3.84 -9.66
C SER A 348 15.78 -5.26 -10.22
N PHE A 349 14.98 -6.16 -9.69
CA PHE A 349 14.90 -7.54 -10.13
C PHE A 349 14.20 -7.67 -11.49
N ILE A 350 13.18 -6.85 -11.75
CA ILE A 350 12.50 -6.78 -13.06
C ILE A 350 13.45 -6.27 -14.13
N LEU A 351 14.20 -5.19 -13.84
CA LEU A 351 15.22 -4.64 -14.75
C LEU A 351 16.34 -5.66 -15.02
N GLY A 352 16.85 -6.31 -13.97
CA GLY A 352 17.86 -7.36 -14.08
C GLY A 352 17.37 -8.55 -14.90
N GLY A 353 16.15 -9.03 -14.64
CA GLY A 353 15.51 -10.13 -15.37
C GLY A 353 15.30 -9.80 -16.86
N LEU A 354 14.80 -8.60 -17.16
CA LEU A 354 14.66 -8.12 -18.53
C LEU A 354 16.03 -7.96 -19.21
N GLY A 355 17.03 -7.42 -18.50
CA GLY A 355 18.41 -7.34 -18.99
C GLY A 355 19.00 -8.71 -19.32
N LEU A 356 18.74 -9.71 -18.47
CA LEU A 356 19.14 -11.11 -18.68
C LEU A 356 18.45 -11.70 -19.93
N SER A 357 17.13 -11.54 -20.05
CA SER A 357 16.37 -12.06 -21.19
C SER A 357 16.77 -11.40 -22.52
N LEU A 358 17.13 -10.12 -22.48
CA LEU A 358 17.64 -9.38 -23.63
C LEU A 358 19.15 -9.69 -23.91
N GLY A 359 19.83 -10.51 -23.11
CA GLY A 359 21.25 -10.80 -23.25
C GLY A 359 22.16 -9.59 -23.03
N LEU A 360 21.71 -8.61 -22.24
CA LEU A 360 22.47 -7.43 -21.82
C LEU A 360 23.03 -7.55 -20.41
N LEU A 361 22.63 -8.57 -19.66
CA LEU A 361 23.14 -8.83 -18.32
C LEU A 361 23.54 -10.32 -18.24
N PRO A 362 24.74 -10.64 -17.78
CA PRO A 362 25.13 -12.04 -17.55
C PRO A 362 24.40 -12.60 -16.31
N PRO A 363 24.26 -13.94 -16.18
CA PRO A 363 23.66 -14.58 -15.00
C PRO A 363 24.34 -14.20 -13.68
N GLU A 364 25.67 -13.96 -13.71
CA GLU A 364 26.43 -13.44 -12.58
C GLU A 364 25.88 -12.09 -12.12
N GLY A 365 25.54 -11.20 -13.04
CA GLY A 365 24.96 -9.89 -12.74
C GLY A 365 23.64 -9.97 -12.02
N MET A 366 22.77 -10.89 -12.45
CA MET A 366 21.51 -11.15 -11.75
C MET A 366 21.74 -11.65 -10.32
N SER A 367 22.71 -12.56 -10.14
CA SER A 367 23.10 -13.06 -8.82
C SER A 367 23.66 -11.94 -7.92
N LEU A 368 24.43 -11.00 -8.47
CA LEU A 368 24.93 -9.84 -7.74
C LEU A 368 23.82 -8.89 -7.31
N ILE A 369 22.85 -8.59 -8.19
CA ILE A 369 21.68 -7.77 -7.87
C ILE A 369 20.88 -8.41 -6.73
N LEU A 370 20.67 -9.72 -6.78
CA LEU A 370 19.95 -10.47 -5.76
C LEU A 370 20.68 -10.50 -4.42
N ALA A 371 22.01 -10.76 -4.43
CA ALA A 371 22.82 -10.69 -3.22
C ALA A 371 22.76 -9.31 -2.58
N GLY A 372 22.97 -8.26 -3.38
CA GLY A 372 22.86 -6.87 -2.94
C GLY A 372 21.49 -6.54 -2.39
N GLY A 373 20.44 -7.03 -3.05
CA GLY A 373 19.05 -6.86 -2.64
C GLY A 373 18.76 -7.48 -1.27
N ILE A 374 19.03 -8.75 -1.11
CA ILE A 374 18.79 -9.48 0.15
C ILE A 374 19.56 -8.80 1.30
N ILE A 375 20.85 -8.49 1.09
CA ILE A 375 21.69 -7.88 2.13
C ILE A 375 21.20 -6.46 2.46
N SER A 376 20.92 -5.63 1.47
CA SER A 376 20.50 -4.24 1.69
C SER A 376 19.11 -4.15 2.36
N ILE A 377 18.18 -5.02 1.98
CA ILE A 377 16.86 -5.11 2.62
C ILE A 377 17.01 -5.56 4.08
N ALA A 378 17.87 -6.54 4.36
CA ALA A 378 18.14 -7.00 5.71
C ALA A 378 18.81 -5.93 6.59
N LEU A 379 19.68 -5.09 6.01
CA LEU A 379 20.35 -3.99 6.72
C LEU A 379 19.46 -2.76 6.92
N ASN A 380 18.40 -2.60 6.15
CA ASN A 380 17.59 -1.38 6.14
C ASN A 380 16.98 -1.01 7.50
N PRO A 381 16.42 -1.93 8.32
CA PRO A 381 15.93 -1.61 9.67
C PRO A 381 17.02 -1.04 10.58
N LEU A 382 18.27 -1.51 10.43
CA LEU A 382 19.40 -1.00 11.19
C LEU A 382 19.74 0.44 10.76
N LEU A 383 19.70 0.75 9.46
CA LEU A 383 19.92 2.09 8.94
C LEU A 383 18.88 3.08 9.47
N PHE A 384 17.60 2.70 9.48
CA PHE A 384 16.55 3.51 10.12
C PHE A 384 16.78 3.70 11.63
N ALA A 385 17.32 2.69 12.33
CA ALA A 385 17.64 2.81 13.75
C ALA A 385 18.81 3.78 14.00
N LEU A 386 19.72 3.92 13.05
CA LEU A 386 20.89 4.81 13.15
C LEU A 386 20.57 6.29 12.87
N VAL A 387 19.44 6.63 12.25
CA VAL A 387 19.06 8.02 11.92
C VAL A 387 19.07 8.91 13.16
N GLU A 388 18.34 8.53 14.20
CA GLU A 388 18.23 9.29 15.45
C GLU A 388 19.58 9.47 16.20
N PRO A 389 20.36 8.40 16.45
CA PRO A 389 21.66 8.54 17.10
C PRO A 389 22.66 9.40 16.33
N ILE A 390 22.69 9.26 14.99
CA ILE A 390 23.58 10.05 14.13
C ILE A 390 23.17 11.52 14.18
N HIS A 391 21.87 11.81 14.04
CA HIS A 391 21.34 13.16 14.14
C HIS A 391 21.69 13.82 15.47
N LYS A 392 21.41 13.14 16.60
CA LYS A 392 21.71 13.64 17.96
C LYS A 392 23.21 13.88 18.18
N ARG A 393 24.08 13.01 17.68
CA ARG A 393 25.52 13.07 17.96
C ARG A 393 26.24 14.14 17.14
N TYR A 394 25.87 14.32 15.88
CA TYR A 394 26.64 15.15 14.94
C TYR A 394 25.98 16.47 14.54
N PHE A 395 24.65 16.57 14.58
CA PHE A 395 23.92 17.71 14.01
C PHE A 395 23.12 18.53 15.01
N LEU A 396 22.75 18.00 16.19
CA LEU A 396 22.02 18.74 17.23
C LEU A 396 22.89 19.82 17.92
N LYS A 397 24.19 19.83 17.72
CA LYS A 397 25.10 20.81 18.35
C LYS A 397 25.08 22.18 17.69
N GLU A 398 24.57 22.31 16.47
CA GLU A 398 24.69 23.57 15.70
C GLU A 398 23.49 24.52 15.83
N ASN A 399 22.27 24.11 16.14
CA ASN A 399 21.15 25.01 16.45
C ASN A 399 19.95 24.24 17.09
N PRO A 400 19.87 24.15 18.41
CA PRO A 400 18.78 23.38 19.06
C PRO A 400 17.41 24.05 18.99
N ALA A 401 17.33 25.35 18.69
CA ALA A 401 16.08 26.12 18.80
C ALA A 401 15.26 26.21 17.49
N VAL A 402 15.83 25.87 16.34
CA VAL A 402 15.15 26.06 15.03
C VAL A 402 14.54 24.76 14.50
N GLU A 403 15.05 23.59 14.91
CA GLU A 403 14.53 22.29 14.42
C GLU A 403 13.42 21.67 15.29
N GLU A 404 13.32 22.06 16.58
CA GLU A 404 12.21 21.64 17.44
C GLU A 404 10.90 22.39 17.11
N ASP A 405 10.99 23.66 16.71
CA ASP A 405 9.81 24.48 16.45
C ASP A 405 9.09 24.14 15.13
N GLU A 406 9.77 23.63 14.10
CA GLU A 406 9.11 23.24 12.84
C GLU A 406 8.43 21.85 12.94
N ASP A 407 9.06 20.89 13.60
CA ASP A 407 8.46 19.55 13.82
C ASP A 407 7.29 19.63 14.83
N ASP A 408 7.39 20.50 15.88
CA ASP A 408 6.32 20.71 16.86
C ASP A 408 5.17 21.56 16.30
N ILE A 409 5.45 22.53 15.43
CA ILE A 409 4.44 23.34 14.74
C ILE A 409 3.71 22.48 13.66
N GLU A 410 4.37 21.55 13.00
CA GLU A 410 3.71 20.59 12.10
C GLU A 410 2.97 19.50 12.89
N GLU A 411 3.46 19.05 14.04
CA GLU A 411 2.70 18.18 14.96
C GLU A 411 1.45 18.90 15.50
N GLU A 412 1.53 20.16 15.84
CA GLU A 412 0.37 20.95 16.29
C GLU A 412 -0.61 21.25 15.16
N LYS A 413 -0.13 21.38 13.90
CA LYS A 413 -0.96 21.49 12.70
C LYS A 413 -1.52 20.14 12.23
N ALA A 414 -0.77 19.05 12.39
CA ALA A 414 -1.24 17.69 12.13
C ALA A 414 -2.15 17.16 13.26
N ALA A 415 -1.99 17.67 14.48
CA ALA A 415 -2.84 17.36 15.63
C ALA A 415 -4.22 18.05 15.59
N LYS A 416 -4.50 18.92 14.62
CA LYS A 416 -5.89 19.33 14.36
C LYS A 416 -6.62 18.22 13.64
N ARG A 417 -7.18 17.32 14.44
CA ARG A 417 -8.18 16.36 13.99
C ARG A 417 -9.48 17.14 13.69
N ASP A 418 -9.58 17.66 12.46
CA ASP A 418 -10.73 18.46 12.02
C ASP A 418 -11.72 17.65 11.17
N ARG A 419 -11.35 16.39 10.80
CA ARG A 419 -12.18 15.53 9.95
C ARG A 419 -13.27 14.82 10.73
N VAL A 420 -14.45 14.71 10.11
CA VAL A 420 -15.56 13.86 10.55
C VAL A 420 -15.80 12.78 9.50
N ILE A 421 -15.72 11.51 9.89
CA ILE A 421 -16.07 10.38 9.03
C ILE A 421 -17.51 9.96 9.34
N ILE A 422 -18.36 9.89 8.32
CA ILE A 422 -19.73 9.42 8.43
C ILE A 422 -19.83 8.06 7.74
N VAL A 423 -20.21 7.03 8.47
CA VAL A 423 -20.46 5.70 7.92
C VAL A 423 -21.96 5.51 7.66
N GLY A 424 -22.30 5.41 6.39
CA GLY A 424 -23.66 5.28 5.86
C GLY A 424 -24.16 6.55 5.19
N ALA A 425 -24.43 6.49 3.88
CA ALA A 425 -25.00 7.57 3.07
C ALA A 425 -26.55 7.53 3.04
N GLY A 426 -27.18 7.10 4.13
CA GLY A 426 -28.63 7.19 4.32
C GLY A 426 -29.10 8.63 4.49
N VAL A 427 -30.40 8.84 4.67
CA VAL A 427 -31.00 10.20 4.86
C VAL A 427 -30.26 10.97 5.96
N LEU A 428 -30.04 10.34 7.11
CA LEU A 428 -29.38 10.98 8.25
C LEU A 428 -27.91 11.30 7.98
N GLY A 429 -27.15 10.37 7.35
CA GLY A 429 -25.74 10.59 7.03
C GLY A 429 -25.54 11.77 6.07
N ARG A 430 -26.45 11.96 5.14
CA ARG A 430 -26.44 13.08 4.19
C ARG A 430 -26.78 14.41 4.84
N GLU A 431 -27.85 14.46 5.64
CA GLU A 431 -28.22 15.67 6.38
C GLU A 431 -27.08 16.12 7.33
N LEU A 432 -26.41 15.16 7.98
CA LEU A 432 -25.23 15.44 8.80
C LEU A 432 -24.08 15.99 7.96
N CYS A 433 -23.82 15.39 6.78
CA CYS A 433 -22.77 15.85 5.87
C CYS A 433 -23.01 17.28 5.41
N GLU A 434 -24.21 17.59 4.94
CA GLU A 434 -24.60 18.94 4.50
C GLU A 434 -24.48 19.95 5.65
N GLY A 435 -24.99 19.60 6.83
CA GLY A 435 -24.92 20.44 8.01
C GLY A 435 -23.50 20.73 8.50
N LEU A 436 -22.61 19.74 8.44
CA LEU A 436 -21.21 19.90 8.83
C LEU A 436 -20.41 20.69 7.79
N ARG A 437 -20.65 20.43 6.48
CA ARG A 437 -20.03 21.19 5.38
C ARG A 437 -20.43 22.66 5.40
N ALA A 438 -21.69 22.97 5.72
CA ALA A 438 -22.13 24.35 5.88
C ALA A 438 -21.38 25.12 6.98
N LYS A 439 -20.73 24.38 7.90
CA LYS A 439 -19.86 24.92 8.96
C LYS A 439 -18.36 24.85 8.61
N ASN A 440 -18.01 24.55 7.36
CA ASN A 440 -16.63 24.37 6.88
C ASN A 440 -15.85 23.26 7.62
N ILE A 441 -16.54 22.18 8.06
CA ILE A 441 -15.90 21.00 8.65
C ILE A 441 -15.56 20.02 7.52
N ASP A 442 -14.36 19.45 7.54
CA ASP A 442 -13.94 18.41 6.59
C ASP A 442 -14.71 17.11 6.87
N VAL A 443 -15.51 16.65 5.91
CA VAL A 443 -16.38 15.47 6.08
C VAL A 443 -16.15 14.48 4.97
N VAL A 444 -15.93 13.21 5.35
CA VAL A 444 -15.85 12.07 4.44
C VAL A 444 -16.98 11.10 4.73
N ILE A 445 -17.68 10.65 3.69
CA ILE A 445 -18.75 9.64 3.80
C ILE A 445 -18.26 8.30 3.27
N ILE A 446 -18.46 7.24 4.04
CA ILE A 446 -18.24 5.85 3.62
C ILE A 446 -19.60 5.19 3.40
N GLU A 447 -19.84 4.59 2.22
CA GLU A 447 -21.07 3.83 1.92
C GLU A 447 -20.72 2.51 1.24
N LYS A 448 -21.36 1.43 1.67
CA LYS A 448 -21.18 0.08 1.13
C LYS A 448 -22.08 -0.20 -0.08
N ASN A 449 -23.25 0.43 -0.14
CA ASN A 449 -24.27 0.14 -1.15
C ASN A 449 -24.12 1.05 -2.37
N ILE A 450 -23.83 0.42 -3.52
CA ILE A 450 -23.62 1.07 -4.81
C ILE A 450 -24.88 1.81 -5.30
N GLU A 451 -26.08 1.24 -5.12
CA GLU A 451 -27.32 1.87 -5.60
C GLU A 451 -27.62 3.20 -4.91
N ARG A 452 -27.18 3.33 -3.65
CA ARG A 452 -27.31 4.61 -2.91
C ARG A 452 -26.29 5.64 -3.36
N SER A 453 -25.07 5.19 -3.77
CA SER A 453 -24.03 6.10 -4.25
C SER A 453 -24.33 6.68 -5.64
N MET A 454 -25.00 5.91 -6.50
CA MET A 454 -25.30 6.31 -7.88
C MET A 454 -26.43 7.32 -8.02
N LYS A 455 -27.27 7.50 -7.01
CA LYS A 455 -28.45 8.37 -7.12
C LYS A 455 -28.18 9.83 -6.87
N GLU A 456 -26.98 10.19 -6.35
CA GLU A 456 -26.72 11.56 -5.92
C GLU A 456 -25.23 11.93 -6.10
N ASP A 457 -25.00 13.16 -6.50
CA ASP A 457 -23.68 13.78 -6.67
C ASP A 457 -23.10 14.15 -5.28
N LEU A 458 -22.42 13.19 -4.61
CA LEU A 458 -21.87 13.38 -3.27
C LEU A 458 -20.48 14.05 -3.26
N GLY A 459 -19.92 14.34 -4.44
CA GLY A 459 -18.65 15.07 -4.60
C GLY A 459 -17.40 14.27 -4.19
N ASP A 460 -16.25 14.94 -4.18
CA ASP A 460 -14.89 14.35 -3.99
C ASP A 460 -14.61 13.72 -2.61
N HIS A 461 -15.55 13.81 -1.66
CA HIS A 461 -15.39 13.31 -0.29
C HIS A 461 -16.21 12.05 0.01
N PHE A 462 -16.53 11.30 -1.03
CA PHE A 462 -17.30 10.07 -0.92
C PHE A 462 -16.40 8.85 -1.16
N ILE A 463 -16.53 7.83 -0.29
CA ILE A 463 -15.79 6.57 -0.41
C ILE A 463 -16.79 5.41 -0.48
N LEU A 464 -16.75 4.69 -1.60
CA LEU A 464 -17.46 3.44 -1.75
C LEU A 464 -16.65 2.30 -1.14
N GLY A 465 -17.06 1.80 0.04
CA GLY A 465 -16.34 0.75 0.74
C GLY A 465 -17.07 0.23 1.96
N ASP A 466 -16.57 -0.85 2.53
CA ASP A 466 -17.09 -1.43 3.77
C ASP A 466 -16.28 -0.93 4.97
N ALA A 467 -16.91 -0.10 5.82
CA ALA A 467 -16.27 0.43 7.01
C ALA A 467 -15.91 -0.62 8.08
N MET A 468 -16.37 -1.87 7.93
CA MET A 468 -15.90 -3.00 8.75
C MET A 468 -14.47 -3.44 8.37
N GLN A 469 -13.89 -2.89 7.31
CA GLN A 469 -12.52 -3.16 6.89
C GLN A 469 -11.62 -2.00 7.31
N ARG A 470 -10.56 -2.31 8.04
CA ARG A 470 -9.56 -1.35 8.51
C ARG A 470 -9.02 -0.46 7.39
N GLN A 471 -8.71 -1.05 6.24
CA GLN A 471 -8.19 -0.35 5.07
C GLN A 471 -9.13 0.74 4.54
N THR A 472 -10.45 0.54 4.62
CA THR A 472 -11.44 1.54 4.22
C THR A 472 -11.42 2.75 5.15
N LEU A 473 -11.24 2.54 6.45
CA LEU A 473 -11.11 3.62 7.45
C LEU A 473 -9.78 4.37 7.29
N GLU A 474 -8.69 3.66 7.05
CA GLU A 474 -7.38 4.25 6.76
C GLU A 474 -7.43 5.11 5.49
N PHE A 475 -8.10 4.64 4.44
CA PHE A 475 -8.31 5.41 3.21
C PHE A 475 -9.21 6.64 3.43
N ALA A 476 -10.16 6.56 4.34
CA ALA A 476 -10.99 7.70 4.75
C ALA A 476 -10.21 8.73 5.60
N GLY A 477 -8.97 8.42 5.99
CA GLY A 477 -8.12 9.27 6.81
C GLY A 477 -8.57 9.30 8.27
N ILE A 478 -8.76 8.12 8.87
CA ILE A 478 -9.16 7.97 10.27
C ILE A 478 -8.14 8.61 11.23
N ASP A 479 -6.87 8.63 10.86
CA ASP A 479 -5.78 9.30 11.56
C ASP A 479 -5.98 10.81 11.75
N ARG A 480 -6.80 11.43 10.88
CA ARG A 480 -7.20 12.85 10.94
C ARG A 480 -8.61 13.04 11.47
N ALA A 481 -9.32 11.95 11.74
CA ALA A 481 -10.69 12.02 12.19
C ALA A 481 -10.77 12.34 13.69
N ARG A 482 -11.51 13.39 14.02
CA ARG A 482 -11.90 13.69 15.39
C ARG A 482 -13.13 12.87 15.80
N TRP A 483 -14.04 12.67 14.85
CA TRP A 483 -15.29 11.97 15.08
C TRP A 483 -15.57 10.97 13.96
N VAL A 484 -16.06 9.80 14.36
CA VAL A 484 -16.63 8.80 13.45
C VAL A 484 -18.09 8.62 13.80
N VAL A 485 -18.98 8.95 12.88
CA VAL A 485 -20.44 8.83 13.09
C VAL A 485 -20.93 7.58 12.35
N VAL A 486 -21.36 6.57 13.11
CA VAL A 486 -21.87 5.31 12.55
C VAL A 486 -23.39 5.40 12.45
N SER A 487 -23.90 5.67 11.24
CA SER A 487 -25.31 5.88 10.93
C SER A 487 -25.96 4.68 10.23
N THR A 488 -25.33 3.50 10.25
CA THR A 488 -25.92 2.28 9.69
C THR A 488 -27.07 1.75 10.55
N THR A 489 -28.09 1.20 9.89
CA THR A 489 -29.31 0.70 10.55
C THR A 489 -29.16 -0.74 11.09
N ASP A 490 -28.10 -1.46 10.71
CA ASP A 490 -27.84 -2.81 11.21
C ASP A 490 -26.95 -2.76 12.45
N PRO A 491 -27.46 -3.14 13.64
CA PRO A 491 -26.73 -3.02 14.90
C PRO A 491 -25.49 -3.92 14.98
N VAL A 492 -25.47 -5.05 14.28
CA VAL A 492 -24.31 -5.97 14.25
C VAL A 492 -23.17 -5.36 13.45
N SER A 493 -23.48 -4.82 12.28
CA SER A 493 -22.50 -4.09 11.46
C SER A 493 -22.01 -2.83 12.18
N ALA A 494 -22.92 -2.09 12.82
CA ALA A 494 -22.56 -0.89 13.59
C ALA A 494 -21.58 -1.22 14.71
N ARG A 495 -21.83 -2.29 15.48
CA ARG A 495 -20.92 -2.74 16.55
C ARG A 495 -19.54 -3.10 15.98
N LYS A 496 -19.49 -3.88 14.91
CA LYS A 496 -18.23 -4.27 14.29
C LYS A 496 -17.44 -3.07 13.77
N ILE A 497 -18.12 -2.07 13.20
CA ILE A 497 -17.46 -0.83 12.78
C ILE A 497 -16.88 -0.08 13.98
N VAL A 498 -17.62 0.03 15.09
CA VAL A 498 -17.13 0.64 16.33
C VAL A 498 -15.85 -0.08 16.80
N ASP A 499 -15.84 -1.41 16.85
CA ASP A 499 -14.66 -2.18 17.26
C ASP A 499 -13.46 -1.95 16.33
N VAL A 500 -13.67 -1.99 15.01
CA VAL A 500 -12.59 -1.75 14.02
C VAL A 500 -12.06 -0.31 14.10
N VAL A 501 -12.92 0.69 14.37
CA VAL A 501 -12.47 2.07 14.60
C VAL A 501 -11.54 2.14 15.82
N GLY A 502 -11.94 1.53 16.94
CA GLY A 502 -11.13 1.51 18.17
C GLY A 502 -9.80 0.75 18.02
N GLU A 503 -9.78 -0.31 17.19
CA GLU A 503 -8.55 -1.04 16.86
C GLU A 503 -7.63 -0.26 15.92
N THR A 504 -8.20 0.55 15.02
CA THR A 504 -7.44 1.29 14.00
C THR A 504 -6.89 2.59 14.56
N ASP A 505 -7.72 3.35 15.28
CA ASP A 505 -7.32 4.60 15.95
C ASP A 505 -8.08 4.75 17.28
N PRO A 506 -7.43 4.43 18.43
CA PRO A 506 -8.03 4.53 19.75
C PRO A 506 -8.40 5.95 20.20
N GLU A 507 -7.87 6.99 19.54
CA GLU A 507 -8.16 8.39 19.87
C GLU A 507 -9.36 8.95 19.09
N ALA A 508 -9.83 8.27 18.04
CA ALA A 508 -11.01 8.65 17.31
C ALA A 508 -12.26 8.43 18.17
N ARG A 509 -13.08 9.48 18.36
CA ARG A 509 -14.32 9.42 19.13
C ARG A 509 -15.44 8.91 18.25
N VAL A 510 -16.22 7.96 18.75
CA VAL A 510 -17.31 7.36 17.98
C VAL A 510 -18.68 7.81 18.52
N VAL A 511 -19.55 8.15 17.60
CA VAL A 511 -20.99 8.31 17.84
C VAL A 511 -21.71 7.23 17.05
N ALA A 512 -22.36 6.28 17.70
CA ALA A 512 -23.18 5.27 17.04
C ALA A 512 -24.66 5.56 17.20
N ILE A 513 -25.46 5.15 16.21
CA ILE A 513 -26.89 5.39 16.17
C ILE A 513 -27.60 4.04 16.21
N ALA A 514 -28.47 3.86 17.23
CA ALA A 514 -29.36 2.71 17.36
C ALA A 514 -30.79 3.14 16.94
N ASP A 515 -31.40 2.39 16.03
CA ASP A 515 -32.75 2.73 15.54
C ASP A 515 -33.85 2.28 16.52
N LYS A 516 -33.70 1.11 17.15
CA LYS A 516 -34.71 0.49 18.00
C LYS A 516 -34.30 0.43 19.47
N THR A 517 -35.31 0.48 20.34
CA THR A 517 -35.10 0.27 21.78
C THR A 517 -34.65 -1.17 22.05
N GLY A 518 -33.56 -1.35 22.77
CA GLY A 518 -32.98 -2.65 23.09
C GLY A 518 -31.78 -3.04 22.22
N GLU A 519 -31.49 -2.31 21.14
CA GLU A 519 -30.27 -2.50 20.35
C GLU A 519 -28.99 -2.07 21.09
N GLU A 520 -29.11 -1.32 22.17
CA GLU A 520 -28.01 -0.94 23.07
C GLU A 520 -27.18 -2.14 23.53
N LYS A 521 -27.84 -3.29 23.70
CA LYS A 521 -27.19 -4.54 24.16
C LYS A 521 -26.13 -5.05 23.19
N PHE A 522 -26.24 -4.73 21.89
CA PHE A 522 -25.25 -5.10 20.89
C PHE A 522 -23.94 -4.32 21.03
N PHE A 523 -23.98 -3.14 21.65
CA PHE A 523 -22.80 -2.30 21.84
C PHE A 523 -22.09 -2.54 23.18
N MET A 524 -22.71 -3.29 24.10
CA MET A 524 -22.14 -3.64 25.39
C MET A 524 -21.20 -4.85 25.28
N ASP A 525 -20.14 -4.87 26.06
CA ASP A 525 -19.27 -6.02 26.21
C ASP A 525 -19.87 -7.09 27.16
N SER A 526 -19.13 -8.17 27.42
CA SER A 526 -19.55 -9.23 28.36
C SER A 526 -19.79 -8.75 29.79
N ASN A 527 -19.27 -7.58 30.16
CA ASN A 527 -19.42 -6.95 31.47
C ASN A 527 -20.56 -5.94 31.51
N GLY A 528 -21.22 -5.68 30.36
CA GLY A 528 -22.30 -4.71 30.22
C GLY A 528 -21.82 -3.26 30.08
N GLU A 529 -20.54 -3.05 29.75
CA GLU A 529 -19.94 -1.73 29.54
C GLU A 529 -19.82 -1.39 28.05
N LEU A 530 -19.90 -0.11 27.71
CA LEU A 530 -19.66 0.39 26.35
C LEU A 530 -18.15 0.53 26.09
N PRO A 531 -17.66 0.34 24.86
CA PRO A 531 -16.27 0.59 24.52
C PRO A 531 -15.86 2.02 24.85
N ASN A 532 -14.63 2.21 25.36
CA ASN A 532 -14.11 3.51 25.83
C ASN A 532 -14.12 4.61 24.76
N HIS A 533 -13.94 4.26 23.50
CA HIS A 533 -13.95 5.19 22.35
C HIS A 533 -15.36 5.49 21.81
N LEU A 534 -16.38 4.74 22.25
CA LEU A 534 -17.79 5.02 21.96
C LEU A 534 -18.33 6.08 22.95
N GLU A 535 -18.24 7.34 22.56
CA GLU A 535 -18.60 8.45 23.44
C GLU A 535 -20.12 8.63 23.57
N HIS A 536 -20.85 8.40 22.47
CA HIS A 536 -22.31 8.51 22.47
C HIS A 536 -22.98 7.40 21.69
N LEU A 537 -24.00 6.80 22.29
CA LEU A 537 -24.93 5.89 21.64
C LEU A 537 -26.32 6.57 21.59
N LEU A 538 -26.70 7.04 20.41
CA LEU A 538 -27.95 7.79 20.21
C LEU A 538 -29.09 6.86 19.79
N GLN A 539 -30.18 6.87 20.55
CA GLN A 539 -31.41 6.17 20.21
C GLN A 539 -32.33 7.09 19.41
N LEU A 540 -32.32 6.97 18.08
CA LEU A 540 -32.98 7.88 17.18
C LEU A 540 -34.48 8.08 17.50
N ARG A 541 -35.22 6.98 17.69
CA ARG A 541 -36.67 7.03 18.01
C ARG A 541 -36.94 7.63 19.39
N HIS A 542 -36.06 7.39 20.34
CA HIS A 542 -36.21 7.92 21.68
C HIS A 542 -35.95 9.44 21.71
N GLU A 543 -34.93 9.90 21.02
CA GLU A 543 -34.60 11.32 20.91
C GLU A 543 -35.66 12.07 20.09
N ALA A 544 -36.16 11.48 19.00
CA ALA A 544 -37.28 12.02 18.25
C ALA A 544 -38.55 12.11 19.12
N ALA A 545 -38.88 11.07 19.90
CA ALA A 545 -40.00 11.08 20.82
C ALA A 545 -39.85 12.15 21.92
N LYS A 546 -38.66 12.33 22.49
CA LYS A 546 -38.40 13.41 23.47
C LYS A 546 -38.59 14.78 22.82
N THR A 547 -38.11 14.96 21.61
CA THR A 547 -38.27 16.23 20.88
C THR A 547 -39.75 16.54 20.63
N VAL A 548 -40.52 15.57 20.12
CA VAL A 548 -41.99 15.74 19.94
C VAL A 548 -42.70 16.03 21.27
N LEU A 549 -42.36 15.28 22.33
CA LEU A 549 -42.92 15.51 23.67
C LEU A 549 -42.60 16.91 24.22
N SER A 550 -41.39 17.43 23.90
CA SER A 550 -41.02 18.79 24.31
C SER A 550 -41.89 19.87 23.61
N TYR A 551 -42.21 19.63 22.36
CA TYR A 551 -43.10 20.54 21.60
C TYR A 551 -44.58 20.42 22.05
N VAL A 552 -45.07 19.19 22.30
CA VAL A 552 -46.47 18.93 22.64
C VAL A 552 -46.79 19.29 24.10
N CYS A 553 -45.91 18.93 25.04
CA CYS A 553 -46.15 19.04 26.47
C CYS A 553 -45.40 20.21 27.15
N GLY A 554 -44.56 20.94 26.40
CA GLY A 554 -43.71 22.00 26.92
C GLY A 554 -42.64 21.48 27.92
N PRO A 555 -41.82 22.37 28.52
CA PRO A 555 -40.73 22.01 29.41
C PRO A 555 -41.14 21.23 30.67
N ARG A 556 -42.41 21.29 31.09
CA ARG A 556 -42.92 20.53 32.23
C ARG A 556 -43.19 19.06 31.93
N GLY A 557 -43.52 18.68 30.69
CA GLY A 557 -43.78 17.31 30.27
C GLY A 557 -42.51 16.40 30.32
N LEU A 558 -41.37 16.94 29.99
CA LEU A 558 -40.11 16.23 30.05
C LEU A 558 -39.71 15.78 31.47
N ARG A 559 -40.04 16.56 32.51
CA ARG A 559 -39.80 16.20 33.91
C ARG A 559 -40.70 15.04 34.40
N ALA A 560 -41.91 14.91 33.87
CA ALA A 560 -42.83 13.80 34.20
C ALA A 560 -42.32 12.46 33.61
N VAL A 561 -41.88 12.44 32.35
CA VAL A 561 -41.36 11.23 31.69
C VAL A 561 -40.05 10.72 32.35
N SER A 562 -39.18 11.64 32.76
CA SER A 562 -37.94 11.30 33.49
C SER A 562 -38.20 10.69 34.87
N LYS A 563 -39.24 11.12 35.58
CA LYS A 563 -39.67 10.55 36.86
C LYS A 563 -40.28 9.16 36.71
N THR A 564 -41.10 8.94 35.67
CA THR A 564 -41.73 7.64 35.40
C THR A 564 -40.67 6.58 35.03
N LYS A 565 -39.65 6.94 34.21
CA LYS A 565 -38.54 6.02 33.88
C LYS A 565 -37.69 5.65 35.11
N ARG A 566 -37.50 6.58 36.07
CA ARG A 566 -36.77 6.29 37.32
C ARG A 566 -37.54 5.34 38.23
N ASN A 567 -38.86 5.40 38.23
CA ASN A 567 -39.72 4.50 38.99
C ASN A 567 -39.78 3.10 38.34
N ILE A 568 -39.94 2.99 37.04
CA ILE A 568 -39.94 1.71 36.31
C ILE A 568 -38.60 0.98 36.45
N ASN A 569 -37.47 1.70 36.41
CA ASN A 569 -36.15 1.09 36.64
C ASN A 569 -35.89 0.71 38.09
N LYS A 570 -36.56 1.35 39.07
CA LYS A 570 -36.51 0.90 40.45
C LYS A 570 -37.33 -0.38 40.65
N GLU A 571 -38.54 -0.44 40.13
CA GLU A 571 -39.37 -1.64 40.18
C GLU A 571 -38.72 -2.85 39.52
N LYS A 572 -38.12 -2.67 38.33
CA LYS A 572 -37.33 -3.77 37.68
C LYS A 572 -36.08 -4.21 38.45
N LYS A 573 -35.46 -3.32 39.21
CA LYS A 573 -34.34 -3.70 40.08
C LYS A 573 -34.79 -4.42 41.35
N GLU A 574 -36.00 -4.12 41.83
CA GLU A 574 -36.59 -4.83 42.99
C GLU A 574 -37.10 -6.20 42.59
N ASP A 575 -37.79 -6.33 41.43
CA ASP A 575 -38.20 -7.64 40.88
C ASP A 575 -37.03 -8.58 40.58
N ASN A 576 -35.93 -8.09 40.04
CA ASN A 576 -34.72 -8.88 39.80
C ASN A 576 -33.97 -9.27 41.09
N LYS A 577 -34.17 -8.55 42.19
CA LYS A 577 -33.65 -8.93 43.51
C LYS A 577 -34.49 -10.01 44.18
N GLU A 578 -35.81 -9.96 44.02
CA GLU A 578 -36.72 -10.99 44.51
C GLU A 578 -36.58 -12.32 43.77
N ASP A 579 -36.39 -12.29 42.44
CA ASP A 579 -36.12 -13.49 41.65
C ASP A 579 -34.79 -14.16 41.99
N LYS A 580 -33.73 -13.35 42.24
CA LYS A 580 -32.46 -13.89 42.74
C LYS A 580 -32.55 -14.48 44.15
N SER A 581 -33.35 -13.91 45.03
CA SER A 581 -33.53 -14.45 46.37
C SER A 581 -34.40 -15.74 46.35
N ARG A 582 -35.30 -15.90 45.42
CA ARG A 582 -36.06 -17.15 45.21
C ARG A 582 -35.23 -18.27 44.59
N SER A 583 -34.30 -17.97 43.68
CA SER A 583 -33.42 -18.97 43.07
C SER A 583 -32.38 -19.51 44.09
N ASP A 584 -31.91 -18.70 45.01
CA ASP A 584 -30.97 -19.11 46.06
C ASP A 584 -31.64 -19.93 47.18
N SER A 585 -32.95 -19.72 47.43
CA SER A 585 -33.69 -20.51 48.42
C SER A 585 -34.08 -21.91 47.92
N THR A 586 -34.20 -22.11 46.60
CA THR A 586 -34.47 -23.42 46.00
C THR A 586 -33.24 -24.31 45.84
N LEU A 587 -32.03 -23.75 45.93
CA LEU A 587 -30.78 -24.51 45.89
C LEU A 587 -30.31 -25.01 47.25
N THR A 588 -30.86 -24.48 48.37
CA THR A 588 -30.55 -24.92 49.70
C THR A 588 -31.43 -26.05 50.21
N ASP A 589 -32.62 -26.24 49.63
CA ASP A 589 -33.56 -27.35 49.99
C ASP A 589 -33.31 -28.65 49.22
N ALA A 590 -32.36 -28.71 48.24
CA ALA A 590 -32.02 -29.89 47.48
C ALA A 590 -30.72 -30.59 47.95
N ALA A 591 -30.12 -30.17 49.06
CA ALA A 591 -28.85 -30.69 49.58
C ALA A 591 -28.97 -31.09 51.09
N GLY A 592 -30.18 -31.42 51.53
CA GLY A 592 -30.42 -31.97 52.86
C GLY A 592 -30.95 -33.40 52.79
#